data_6878d1c94a8efbb23f8a0901ef681d65
#
_entry.id   6878d1c94a8efbb23f8a0901ef681d65
#
_cell.length_a   1.000
_cell.length_b   1.000
_cell.length_c   1.000
_cell.angle_alpha   90.00
_cell.angle_beta   90.00
_cell.angle_gamma   90.00
#
_symmetry.space_group_name_H-M   'P 1'
#
loop_
_entity.id
_entity.type
_entity.pdbx_description
1 polymer ?
#
loop_
_entity_poly.entity_id
_entity_poly.type
_entity_poly.pdbx_seq_one_letter_code
_entity_poly.pdbx_strand_id
1 'polypeptide(L)'
;ASVRTLYLKDPALIIAFRRAAPSALMAHVERAAEQVRRARHSHRALWGSAVGVVVGLGLMLWFGSDLIVEWAVARIPVQWEQKLGETVYQDFLSKETVLKDGPAVSAVQEMTQRMTAKIPDNPYTFQVSVVQSPVVNAFALPGGYVVVFTGLMKKAESGEEVAGVLSHELNHVLQRHGMERLVKMMGLAAVVSILVGDQQGLIGLARQLGLELATLKFGREQ
;
A
#
# COMPACT_ATOMS: atom_id res chain seq x y z
N ALA A 1 -28.71 16.93 55.72
CA ALA A 1 -29.17 18.13 55.04
C ALA A 1 -29.36 17.80 53.55
N SER A 2 -30.59 17.92 53.04
CA SER A 2 -30.87 17.65 51.61
C SER A 2 -30.29 18.77 50.75
N VAL A 3 -29.40 18.41 49.85
CA VAL A 3 -28.86 19.36 48.86
C VAL A 3 -29.95 19.60 47.80
N ARG A 4 -30.46 20.81 47.72
CA ARG A 4 -31.38 21.22 46.65
C ARG A 4 -30.59 21.93 45.57
N THR A 5 -30.62 21.43 44.34
CA THR A 5 -29.93 22.02 43.19
C THR A 5 -30.92 22.88 42.40
N LEU A 6 -30.63 24.16 42.25
CA LEU A 6 -31.40 25.12 41.47
C LEU A 6 -30.74 25.34 40.10
N TYR A 7 -31.48 25.08 39.03
CA TYR A 7 -31.01 25.32 37.66
C TYR A 7 -31.65 26.63 37.12
N LEU A 8 -30.86 27.68 37.00
CA LEU A 8 -31.28 28.94 36.38
C LEU A 8 -30.83 28.95 34.91
N LYS A 9 -31.81 28.96 33.98
CA LYS A 9 -31.55 29.02 32.56
C LYS A 9 -31.77 30.42 31.95
N ASP A 10 -32.57 31.24 32.61
CA ASP A 10 -32.89 32.60 32.15
C ASP A 10 -31.79 33.59 32.54
N PRO A 11 -31.19 34.29 31.59
CA PRO A 11 -30.14 35.28 31.85
C PRO A 11 -30.62 36.41 32.78
N ALA A 12 -31.88 36.85 32.71
CA ALA A 12 -32.44 37.90 33.57
C ALA A 12 -32.51 37.45 35.02
N LEU A 13 -32.91 36.20 35.26
CA LEU A 13 -32.94 35.61 36.61
C LEU A 13 -31.54 35.42 37.19
N ILE A 14 -30.56 35.09 36.36
CA ILE A 14 -29.15 34.98 36.76
C ILE A 14 -28.62 36.33 37.24
N ILE A 15 -28.95 37.42 36.52
CA ILE A 15 -28.55 38.80 36.87
C ILE A 15 -29.22 39.24 38.18
N ALA A 16 -30.53 39.01 38.30
CA ALA A 16 -31.27 39.34 39.49
C ALA A 16 -30.77 38.57 40.73
N PHE A 17 -30.48 37.27 40.58
CA PHE A 17 -29.90 36.45 41.64
C PHE A 17 -28.53 36.97 42.07
N ARG A 18 -27.65 37.35 41.10
CA ARG A 18 -26.35 37.94 41.40
C ARG A 18 -26.41 39.25 42.20
N ARG A 19 -27.47 40.06 41.99
CA ARG A 19 -27.69 41.31 42.74
C ARG A 19 -28.25 41.11 44.15
N ALA A 20 -29.06 40.06 44.34
CA ALA A 20 -29.78 39.83 45.60
C ALA A 20 -29.07 38.82 46.52
N ALA A 21 -28.12 38.02 46.04
CA ALA A 21 -27.51 36.97 46.84
C ALA A 21 -26.46 37.51 47.83
N PRO A 22 -26.41 37.00 49.06
CA PRO A 22 -25.38 37.33 50.05
C PRO A 22 -23.96 37.03 49.53
N SER A 23 -22.96 37.83 49.89
CA SER A 23 -21.58 37.68 49.44
C SER A 23 -20.97 36.29 49.67
N ALA A 24 -21.32 35.68 50.81
CA ALA A 24 -20.86 34.33 51.13
C ALA A 24 -21.41 33.27 50.18
N LEU A 25 -22.66 33.43 49.70
CA LEU A 25 -23.28 32.53 48.73
C LEU A 25 -22.66 32.72 47.33
N MET A 26 -22.37 33.97 46.95
CA MET A 26 -21.72 34.30 45.69
C MET A 26 -20.33 33.66 45.60
N ALA A 27 -19.52 33.70 46.67
CA ALA A 27 -18.21 33.03 46.67
C ALA A 27 -18.27 31.51 46.46
N HIS A 28 -19.37 30.86 46.89
CA HIS A 28 -19.61 29.43 46.63
C HIS A 28 -20.04 29.18 45.15
N VAL A 29 -20.92 30.02 44.63
CA VAL A 29 -21.38 29.95 43.24
C VAL A 29 -20.21 30.16 42.23
N GLU A 30 -19.37 31.15 42.50
CA GLU A 30 -18.19 31.42 41.66
C GLU A 30 -17.19 30.26 41.68
N ARG A 31 -16.89 29.71 42.84
CA ARG A 31 -16.05 28.51 42.97
C ARG A 31 -16.61 27.31 42.20
N ALA A 32 -17.91 27.05 42.31
CA ALA A 32 -18.59 26.00 41.58
C ALA A 32 -18.56 26.26 40.06
N ALA A 33 -18.81 27.49 39.64
CA ALA A 33 -18.74 27.86 38.21
C ALA A 33 -17.32 27.73 37.63
N GLU A 34 -16.31 28.07 38.41
CA GLU A 34 -14.90 27.86 38.00
C GLU A 34 -14.56 26.38 37.91
N GLN A 35 -15.01 25.55 38.83
CA GLN A 35 -14.81 24.09 38.77
C GLN A 35 -15.43 23.49 37.49
N VAL A 36 -16.67 23.87 37.19
CA VAL A 36 -17.35 23.44 35.95
C VAL A 36 -16.64 23.93 34.71
N ARG A 37 -16.16 25.18 34.72
CA ARG A 37 -15.37 25.73 33.58
C ARG A 37 -14.05 24.99 33.40
N ARG A 38 -13.31 24.74 34.48
CA ARG A 38 -12.07 23.95 34.45
C ARG A 38 -12.30 22.54 33.97
N ALA A 39 -13.35 21.85 34.46
CA ALA A 39 -13.72 20.52 33.99
C ALA A 39 -14.09 20.52 32.50
N ARG A 40 -14.81 21.50 32.01
CA ARG A 40 -15.17 21.63 30.59
C ARG A 40 -13.95 21.91 29.71
N HIS A 41 -13.00 22.72 30.19
CA HIS A 41 -11.73 22.96 29.47
C HIS A 41 -10.85 21.72 29.44
N SER A 42 -10.72 20.99 30.56
CA SER A 42 -9.94 19.74 30.61
C SER A 42 -10.52 18.67 29.70
N HIS A 43 -11.85 18.50 29.67
CA HIS A 43 -12.50 17.57 28.73
C HIS A 43 -12.26 17.96 27.26
N ARG A 44 -12.39 19.26 26.92
CA ARG A 44 -12.10 19.72 25.55
C ARG A 44 -10.63 19.53 25.17
N ALA A 45 -9.71 19.76 26.10
CA ALA A 45 -8.29 19.53 25.88
C ALA A 45 -8.00 18.03 25.71
N LEU A 46 -8.58 17.14 26.54
CA LEU A 46 -8.45 15.70 26.40
C LEU A 46 -9.01 15.16 25.07
N TRP A 47 -10.19 15.62 24.66
CA TRP A 47 -10.74 15.24 23.36
C TRP A 47 -9.93 15.82 22.20
N GLY A 48 -9.46 17.05 22.31
CA GLY A 48 -8.58 17.67 21.31
C GLY A 48 -7.26 16.93 21.15
N SER A 49 -6.63 16.52 22.28
CA SER A 49 -5.40 15.72 22.24
C SER A 49 -5.64 14.30 21.69
N ALA A 50 -6.75 13.66 22.07
CA ALA A 50 -7.11 12.34 21.54
C ALA A 50 -7.32 12.37 20.01
N VAL A 51 -8.06 13.37 19.52
CA VAL A 51 -8.22 13.58 18.07
C VAL A 51 -6.88 13.89 17.41
N GLY A 52 -6.04 14.73 18.01
CA GLY A 52 -4.69 15.03 17.51
C GLY A 52 -3.81 13.78 17.40
N VAL A 53 -3.84 12.90 18.40
CA VAL A 53 -3.11 11.63 18.39
C VAL A 53 -3.64 10.70 17.28
N VAL A 54 -4.96 10.56 17.14
CA VAL A 54 -5.56 9.73 16.08
C VAL A 54 -5.21 10.26 14.70
N VAL A 55 -5.31 11.57 14.49
CA VAL A 55 -4.93 12.21 13.22
C VAL A 55 -3.43 12.06 12.97
N GLY A 56 -2.58 12.29 13.98
CA GLY A 56 -1.14 12.11 13.89
C GLY A 56 -0.73 10.68 13.54
N LEU A 57 -1.36 9.68 14.18
CA LEU A 57 -1.18 8.27 13.84
C LEU A 57 -1.67 7.95 12.42
N GLY A 58 -2.81 8.49 12.02
CA GLY A 58 -3.33 8.35 10.66
C GLY A 58 -2.37 8.91 9.60
N LEU A 59 -1.85 10.11 9.83
CA LEU A 59 -0.84 10.73 8.96
C LEU A 59 0.48 9.95 8.96
N MET A 60 0.93 9.49 10.13
CA MET A 60 2.13 8.67 10.24
C MET A 60 1.99 7.34 9.48
N LEU A 61 0.83 6.69 9.56
CA LEU A 61 0.53 5.48 8.79
C LEU A 61 0.41 5.78 7.30
N TRP A 62 -0.17 6.92 6.92
CA TRP A 62 -0.33 7.32 5.52
C TRP A 62 1.00 7.64 4.86
N PHE A 63 1.83 8.50 5.48
CA PHE A 63 3.14 8.90 4.94
C PHE A 63 4.27 7.93 5.26
N GLY A 64 4.15 7.15 6.34
CA GLY A 64 5.14 6.16 6.74
C GLY A 64 4.96 4.79 6.10
N SER A 65 3.81 4.54 5.42
CA SER A 65 3.53 3.25 4.81
C SER A 65 4.57 2.85 3.77
N ASP A 66 5.04 3.79 2.96
CA ASP A 66 6.02 3.52 1.91
C ASP A 66 7.38 3.14 2.51
N LEU A 67 7.84 3.85 3.55
CA LEU A 67 9.07 3.53 4.26
C LEU A 67 9.02 2.16 4.94
N ILE A 68 7.86 1.80 5.52
CA ILE A 68 7.66 0.48 6.15
C ILE A 68 7.70 -0.61 5.08
N VAL A 69 7.07 -0.39 3.93
CA VAL A 69 7.06 -1.34 2.81
C VAL A 69 8.47 -1.51 2.23
N GLU A 70 9.18 -0.43 1.92
CA GLU A 70 10.57 -0.48 1.46
C GLU A 70 11.46 -1.25 2.45
N TRP A 71 11.36 -0.91 3.74
CA TRP A 71 12.09 -1.57 4.79
C TRP A 71 11.76 -3.07 4.88
N ALA A 72 10.49 -3.47 4.75
CA ALA A 72 10.06 -4.85 4.75
C ALA A 72 10.57 -5.60 3.50
N VAL A 73 10.39 -5.01 2.32
CA VAL A 73 10.84 -5.57 1.05
C VAL A 73 12.36 -5.77 1.02
N ALA A 74 13.13 -4.82 1.57
CA ALA A 74 14.59 -4.94 1.66
C ALA A 74 15.03 -6.18 2.49
N ARG A 75 14.18 -6.71 3.35
CA ARG A 75 14.45 -7.92 4.16
C ARG A 75 14.03 -9.23 3.50
N ILE A 76 13.27 -9.17 2.41
CA ILE A 76 12.86 -10.37 1.68
C ILE A 76 14.07 -10.90 0.91
N PRO A 77 14.52 -12.14 1.16
CA PRO A 77 15.57 -12.75 0.36
C PRO A 77 15.12 -12.88 -1.11
N VAL A 78 16.05 -12.70 -2.04
CA VAL A 78 15.78 -12.81 -3.48
C VAL A 78 15.18 -14.17 -3.84
N GLN A 79 15.58 -15.23 -3.14
CA GLN A 79 15.06 -16.59 -3.35
C GLN A 79 13.56 -16.71 -3.06
N TRP A 80 13.07 -15.97 -2.06
CA TRP A 80 11.62 -15.93 -1.74
C TRP A 80 10.85 -15.22 -2.85
N GLU A 81 11.40 -14.13 -3.34
CA GLU A 81 10.83 -13.37 -4.43
C GLU A 81 10.78 -14.20 -5.72
N GLN A 82 11.87 -14.90 -6.05
CA GLN A 82 11.93 -15.81 -7.19
C GLN A 82 10.89 -16.92 -7.09
N LYS A 83 10.78 -17.57 -5.91
CA LYS A 83 9.80 -18.64 -5.68
C LYS A 83 8.37 -18.17 -5.81
N LEU A 84 8.07 -16.99 -5.29
CA LEU A 84 6.77 -16.34 -5.39
C LEU A 84 6.46 -16.01 -6.85
N GLY A 85 7.36 -15.35 -7.54
CA GLY A 85 7.21 -14.97 -8.94
C GLY A 85 7.06 -16.19 -9.84
N GLU A 86 7.86 -17.25 -9.64
CA GLU A 86 7.75 -18.51 -10.36
C GLU A 86 6.32 -19.09 -10.22
N THR A 87 5.80 -19.11 -8.99
CA THR A 87 4.48 -19.67 -8.72
C THR A 87 3.38 -18.91 -9.48
N VAL A 88 3.41 -17.58 -9.42
CA VAL A 88 2.42 -16.72 -10.11
C VAL A 88 2.59 -16.81 -11.63
N TYR A 89 3.84 -16.82 -12.11
CA TYR A 89 4.17 -16.94 -13.53
C TYR A 89 3.67 -18.23 -14.15
N GLN A 90 3.92 -19.39 -13.51
CA GLN A 90 3.45 -20.69 -13.99
C GLN A 90 1.92 -20.80 -13.98
N ASP A 91 1.27 -20.29 -12.92
CA ASP A 91 -0.19 -20.26 -12.86
C ASP A 91 -0.80 -19.39 -13.98
N PHE A 92 -0.18 -18.25 -14.27
CA PHE A 92 -0.58 -17.38 -15.38
C PHE A 92 -0.39 -18.09 -16.72
N LEU A 93 0.81 -18.61 -17.00
CA LEU A 93 1.10 -19.28 -18.28
C LEU A 93 0.26 -20.52 -18.53
N SER A 94 -0.18 -21.22 -17.46
CA SER A 94 -1.05 -22.39 -17.59
C SER A 94 -2.44 -22.07 -18.17
N LYS A 95 -2.85 -20.81 -18.13
CA LYS A 95 -4.15 -20.32 -18.61
C LYS A 95 -4.05 -19.60 -19.96
N GLU A 96 -2.82 -19.44 -20.46
CA GLU A 96 -2.55 -18.65 -21.67
C GLU A 96 -1.94 -19.50 -22.78
N THR A 97 -2.06 -19.02 -24.02
CA THR A 97 -1.40 -19.63 -25.16
C THR A 97 0.02 -19.05 -25.31
N VAL A 98 1.01 -19.79 -24.80
CA VAL A 98 2.41 -19.40 -24.85
C VAL A 98 3.04 -19.80 -26.18
N LEU A 99 3.71 -18.88 -26.86
CA LEU A 99 4.53 -19.17 -28.02
C LEU A 99 5.85 -19.81 -27.55
N LYS A 100 6.15 -21.01 -28.04
CA LYS A 100 7.34 -21.78 -27.64
C LYS A 100 8.58 -21.38 -28.43
N ASP A 101 8.39 -21.00 -29.68
CA ASP A 101 9.45 -20.67 -30.63
C ASP A 101 9.00 -19.64 -31.67
N GLY A 102 9.90 -19.28 -32.57
CA GLY A 102 9.63 -18.37 -33.67
C GLY A 102 10.35 -17.01 -33.53
N PRO A 103 10.35 -16.20 -34.62
CA PRO A 103 11.10 -14.95 -34.65
C PRO A 103 10.78 -13.98 -33.53
N ALA A 104 9.51 -13.91 -33.14
CA ALA A 104 9.05 -13.05 -32.05
C ALA A 104 9.64 -13.45 -30.70
N VAL A 105 9.65 -14.76 -30.40
CA VAL A 105 10.22 -15.30 -29.17
C VAL A 105 11.73 -15.07 -29.13
N SER A 106 12.43 -15.41 -30.21
CA SER A 106 13.89 -15.24 -30.32
C SER A 106 14.30 -13.77 -30.16
N ALA A 107 13.58 -12.84 -30.81
CA ALA A 107 13.87 -11.41 -30.72
C ALA A 107 13.72 -10.90 -29.28
N VAL A 108 12.62 -11.23 -28.58
CA VAL A 108 12.39 -10.80 -27.20
C VAL A 108 13.42 -11.40 -26.25
N GLN A 109 13.79 -12.67 -26.43
CA GLN A 109 14.82 -13.33 -25.64
C GLN A 109 16.19 -12.67 -25.84
N GLU A 110 16.59 -12.41 -27.11
CA GLU A 110 17.83 -11.74 -27.40
C GLU A 110 17.90 -10.32 -26.82
N MET A 111 16.84 -9.53 -26.97
CA MET A 111 16.73 -8.20 -26.36
C MET A 111 16.91 -8.27 -24.85
N THR A 112 16.19 -9.17 -24.19
CA THR A 112 16.29 -9.37 -22.74
C THR A 112 17.70 -9.75 -22.33
N GLN A 113 18.33 -10.70 -23.01
CA GLN A 113 19.69 -11.15 -22.73
C GLN A 113 20.72 -10.01 -22.90
N ARG A 114 20.61 -9.24 -23.98
CA ARG A 114 21.52 -8.10 -24.25
C ARG A 114 21.41 -7.01 -23.18
N MET A 115 20.20 -6.74 -22.69
CA MET A 115 19.97 -5.74 -21.64
C MET A 115 20.50 -6.23 -20.29
N THR A 116 20.15 -7.45 -19.91
CA THR A 116 20.49 -8.00 -18.60
C THR A 116 21.96 -8.30 -18.43
N ALA A 117 22.66 -8.65 -19.52
CA ALA A 117 24.12 -8.84 -19.54
C ALA A 117 24.91 -7.58 -19.14
N LYS A 118 24.33 -6.41 -19.24
CA LYS A 118 24.96 -5.12 -18.89
C LYS A 118 24.65 -4.63 -17.48
N ILE A 119 23.81 -5.36 -16.73
CA ILE A 119 23.42 -4.98 -15.37
C ILE A 119 24.48 -5.51 -14.40
N PRO A 120 25.24 -4.63 -13.73
CA PRO A 120 26.23 -5.05 -12.75
C PRO A 120 25.49 -5.65 -11.52
N ASP A 121 26.09 -6.68 -10.94
CA ASP A 121 25.60 -7.34 -9.72
C ASP A 121 24.12 -7.76 -9.78
N ASN A 122 23.65 -8.15 -10.97
CA ASN A 122 22.28 -8.56 -11.19
C ASN A 122 21.94 -9.84 -10.39
N PRO A 123 21.03 -9.76 -9.41
CA PRO A 123 20.69 -10.92 -8.57
C PRO A 123 19.65 -11.85 -9.21
N TYR A 124 19.08 -11.47 -10.37
CA TYR A 124 17.99 -12.18 -11.01
C TYR A 124 18.42 -12.92 -12.26
N THR A 125 17.83 -14.11 -12.48
CA THR A 125 17.82 -14.77 -13.77
C THR A 125 16.52 -14.41 -14.46
N PHE A 126 16.60 -13.57 -15.50
CA PHE A 126 15.41 -13.13 -16.23
C PHE A 126 14.89 -14.23 -17.15
N GLN A 127 13.58 -14.51 -17.03
CA GLN A 127 12.83 -15.41 -17.91
C GLN A 127 11.73 -14.63 -18.60
N VAL A 128 11.71 -14.68 -19.94
CA VAL A 128 10.70 -13.99 -20.72
C VAL A 128 9.88 -14.99 -21.52
N SER A 129 8.54 -14.85 -21.46
CA SER A 129 7.60 -15.58 -22.30
C SER A 129 6.80 -14.66 -23.19
N VAL A 130 6.50 -15.11 -24.39
CA VAL A 130 5.61 -14.44 -25.32
C VAL A 130 4.27 -15.15 -25.33
N VAL A 131 3.21 -14.42 -25.03
CA VAL A 131 1.84 -14.92 -24.96
C VAL A 131 1.03 -14.42 -26.16
N GLN A 132 0.30 -15.32 -26.79
CA GLN A 132 -0.60 -14.98 -27.89
C GLN A 132 -1.85 -14.30 -27.37
N SER A 133 -1.89 -12.99 -27.49
CA SER A 133 -3.03 -12.16 -27.05
C SER A 133 -3.09 -10.87 -27.88
N PRO A 134 -4.28 -10.36 -28.20
CA PRO A 134 -4.45 -9.09 -28.87
C PRO A 134 -4.15 -7.86 -27.98
N VAL A 135 -4.00 -8.07 -26.69
CA VAL A 135 -3.74 -7.00 -25.72
C VAL A 135 -2.37 -6.37 -25.98
N VAL A 136 -2.32 -5.05 -26.04
CA VAL A 136 -1.08 -4.28 -26.21
C VAL A 136 -0.45 -4.05 -24.85
N ASN A 137 0.31 -5.02 -24.36
CA ASN A 137 0.92 -4.94 -23.03
C ASN A 137 2.16 -5.85 -22.90
N ALA A 138 2.99 -5.54 -21.89
CA ALA A 138 3.95 -6.43 -21.26
C ALA A 138 3.90 -6.18 -19.75
N PHE A 139 4.35 -7.13 -18.96
CA PHE A 139 4.48 -6.94 -17.51
C PHE A 139 5.57 -7.82 -16.93
N ALA A 140 6.14 -7.35 -15.84
CA ALA A 140 7.09 -8.10 -15.04
C ALA A 140 6.46 -8.55 -13.71
N LEU A 141 6.83 -9.76 -13.30
CA LEU A 141 6.53 -10.33 -12.00
C LEU A 141 7.80 -10.32 -11.12
N PRO A 142 7.65 -10.36 -9.81
CA PRO A 142 8.79 -10.49 -8.91
C PRO A 142 9.73 -11.64 -9.30
N GLY A 143 11.02 -11.52 -9.00
CA GLY A 143 11.99 -12.61 -9.21
C GLY A 143 12.52 -12.76 -10.62
N GLY A 144 12.18 -11.86 -11.57
CA GLY A 144 12.79 -11.84 -12.93
C GLY A 144 11.92 -12.43 -14.03
N TYR A 145 10.64 -12.66 -13.80
CA TYR A 145 9.72 -13.20 -14.80
C TYR A 145 9.04 -12.08 -15.57
N VAL A 146 9.06 -12.15 -16.91
CA VAL A 146 8.48 -11.14 -17.80
C VAL A 146 7.57 -11.81 -18.82
N VAL A 147 6.41 -11.20 -19.05
CA VAL A 147 5.45 -11.63 -20.06
C VAL A 147 5.26 -10.53 -21.07
N VAL A 148 5.36 -10.88 -22.35
CA VAL A 148 5.12 -9.99 -23.48
C VAL A 148 3.98 -10.52 -24.31
N PHE A 149 2.99 -9.68 -24.60
CA PHE A 149 1.87 -10.07 -25.44
C PHE A 149 2.12 -9.77 -26.91
N THR A 150 1.66 -10.67 -27.78
CA THR A 150 1.79 -10.46 -29.24
C THR A 150 1.12 -9.19 -29.73
N GLY A 151 0.09 -8.68 -29.02
CA GLY A 151 -0.56 -7.41 -29.31
C GLY A 151 0.42 -6.23 -29.24
N LEU A 152 1.29 -6.20 -28.24
CA LEU A 152 2.35 -5.20 -28.11
C LEU A 152 3.29 -5.25 -29.33
N MET A 153 3.77 -6.45 -29.68
CA MET A 153 4.70 -6.63 -30.78
C MET A 153 4.10 -6.26 -32.15
N LYS A 154 2.79 -6.49 -32.32
CA LYS A 154 2.07 -6.09 -33.55
C LYS A 154 1.79 -4.59 -33.61
N LYS A 155 1.66 -3.92 -32.46
CA LYS A 155 1.38 -2.48 -32.38
C LYS A 155 2.66 -1.65 -32.50
N ALA A 156 3.78 -2.18 -32.02
CA ALA A 156 5.08 -1.52 -32.09
C ALA A 156 5.50 -1.31 -33.56
N GLU A 157 6.00 -0.12 -33.87
CA GLU A 157 6.47 0.27 -35.20
C GLU A 157 7.92 -0.21 -35.44
N SER A 158 8.65 -0.52 -34.34
CA SER A 158 10.04 -1.00 -34.41
C SER A 158 10.38 -1.93 -33.24
N GLY A 159 11.51 -2.64 -33.39
CA GLY A 159 12.07 -3.45 -32.31
C GLY A 159 12.53 -2.61 -31.11
N GLU A 160 12.94 -1.36 -31.34
CA GLU A 160 13.41 -0.42 -30.35
C GLU A 160 12.27 -0.02 -29.41
N GLU A 161 11.03 0.10 -29.91
CA GLU A 161 9.86 0.35 -29.07
C GLU A 161 9.58 -0.81 -28.13
N VAL A 162 9.64 -2.05 -28.64
CA VAL A 162 9.51 -3.25 -27.80
C VAL A 162 10.64 -3.31 -26.78
N ALA A 163 11.87 -2.98 -27.19
CA ALA A 163 13.03 -2.93 -26.29
C ALA A 163 12.86 -1.86 -25.19
N GLY A 164 12.28 -0.70 -25.53
CA GLY A 164 11.94 0.33 -24.55
C GLY A 164 10.97 -0.15 -23.47
N VAL A 165 9.90 -0.83 -23.89
CA VAL A 165 8.92 -1.42 -22.93
C VAL A 165 9.59 -2.52 -22.10
N LEU A 166 10.37 -3.41 -22.70
CA LEU A 166 11.12 -4.43 -21.98
C LEU A 166 12.06 -3.82 -20.95
N SER A 167 12.83 -2.79 -21.32
CA SER A 167 13.72 -2.09 -20.40
C SER A 167 12.96 -1.51 -19.19
N HIS A 168 11.77 -0.96 -19.42
CA HIS A 168 10.90 -0.47 -18.37
C HIS A 168 10.46 -1.59 -17.41
N GLU A 169 10.02 -2.73 -17.95
CA GLU A 169 9.60 -3.88 -17.15
C GLU A 169 10.78 -4.51 -16.38
N LEU A 170 11.95 -4.63 -16.99
CA LEU A 170 13.16 -5.10 -16.32
C LEU A 170 13.55 -4.19 -15.13
N ASN A 171 13.43 -2.88 -15.32
CA ASN A 171 13.70 -1.92 -14.25
C ASN A 171 12.73 -2.09 -13.07
N HIS A 172 11.45 -2.40 -13.31
CA HIS A 172 10.50 -2.71 -12.25
C HIS A 172 10.92 -3.92 -11.39
N VAL A 173 11.53 -4.95 -12.01
CA VAL A 173 12.09 -6.09 -11.28
C VAL A 173 13.29 -5.67 -10.45
N LEU A 174 14.25 -4.96 -11.04
CA LEU A 174 15.47 -4.53 -10.36
C LEU A 174 15.18 -3.64 -9.16
N GLN A 175 14.20 -2.76 -9.27
CA GLN A 175 13.74 -1.88 -8.17
C GLN A 175 12.72 -2.56 -7.24
N ARG A 176 12.39 -3.84 -7.48
CA ARG A 176 11.49 -4.64 -6.64
C ARG A 176 10.08 -4.05 -6.50
N HIS A 177 9.64 -3.17 -7.43
CA HIS A 177 8.34 -2.53 -7.38
C HIS A 177 7.16 -3.52 -7.33
N GLY A 178 7.31 -4.70 -7.95
CA GLY A 178 6.34 -5.79 -7.85
C GLY A 178 6.16 -6.29 -6.41
N MET A 179 7.27 -6.44 -5.67
CA MET A 179 7.22 -6.85 -4.27
C MET A 179 6.63 -5.76 -3.36
N GLU A 180 7.01 -4.50 -3.56
CA GLU A 180 6.42 -3.39 -2.80
C GLU A 180 4.91 -3.34 -2.98
N ARG A 181 4.45 -3.49 -4.22
CA ARG A 181 3.03 -3.49 -4.56
C ARG A 181 2.29 -4.66 -3.89
N LEU A 182 2.89 -5.85 -3.89
CA LEU A 182 2.34 -7.03 -3.20
C LEU A 182 2.28 -6.80 -1.68
N VAL A 183 3.37 -6.32 -1.07
CA VAL A 183 3.39 -6.05 0.38
C VAL A 183 2.37 -4.97 0.75
N LYS A 184 2.22 -3.92 -0.06
CA LYS A 184 1.18 -2.89 0.14
C LYS A 184 -0.23 -3.49 0.09
N MET A 185 -0.51 -4.38 -0.84
CA MET A 185 -1.83 -5.02 -0.98
C MET A 185 -2.14 -6.00 0.15
N MET A 186 -1.17 -6.80 0.55
CA MET A 186 -1.30 -7.76 1.65
C MET A 186 -1.27 -7.07 3.03
N GLY A 187 -0.77 -5.84 3.11
CA GLY A 187 -0.73 -5.04 4.32
C GLY A 187 0.08 -5.66 5.46
N LEU A 188 -0.43 -5.49 6.69
CA LEU A 188 0.27 -5.94 7.89
C LEU A 188 0.56 -7.45 7.91
N ALA A 189 -0.29 -8.28 7.30
CA ALA A 189 -0.11 -9.73 7.24
C ALA A 189 1.21 -10.10 6.54
N ALA A 190 1.54 -9.43 5.43
CA ALA A 190 2.81 -9.63 4.73
C ALA A 190 4.01 -9.22 5.60
N VAL A 191 3.92 -8.05 6.25
CA VAL A 191 4.99 -7.57 7.13
C VAL A 191 5.26 -8.56 8.26
N VAL A 192 4.20 -9.09 8.89
CA VAL A 192 4.33 -10.12 9.94
C VAL A 192 4.97 -11.39 9.38
N SER A 193 4.50 -11.92 8.25
CA SER A 193 5.08 -13.12 7.62
C SER A 193 6.56 -12.94 7.31
N ILE A 194 6.97 -11.75 6.83
CA ILE A 194 8.38 -11.43 6.59
C ILE A 194 9.19 -11.43 7.89
N LEU A 195 8.68 -10.80 8.94
CA LEU A 195 9.38 -10.68 10.23
C LEU A 195 9.56 -12.03 10.94
N VAL A 196 8.57 -12.92 10.85
CA VAL A 196 8.65 -14.26 11.45
C VAL A 196 9.33 -15.29 10.55
N GLY A 197 9.70 -14.92 9.32
CA GLY A 197 10.33 -15.81 8.35
C GLY A 197 9.37 -16.83 7.72
N ASP A 198 8.07 -16.54 7.69
CA ASP A 198 7.04 -17.42 7.11
C ASP A 198 6.93 -17.23 5.59
N GLN A 199 7.82 -17.89 4.86
CA GLN A 199 7.80 -17.91 3.40
C GLN A 199 6.50 -18.50 2.82
N GLN A 200 5.97 -19.56 3.43
CA GLN A 200 4.78 -20.24 2.93
C GLN A 200 3.52 -19.37 3.10
N GLY A 201 3.40 -18.69 4.23
CA GLY A 201 2.34 -17.71 4.47
C GLY A 201 2.39 -16.57 3.46
N LEU A 202 3.56 -16.02 3.18
CA LEU A 202 3.74 -14.96 2.18
C LEU A 202 3.35 -15.42 0.76
N ILE A 203 3.79 -16.62 0.34
CA ILE A 203 3.43 -17.21 -0.96
C ILE A 203 1.92 -17.48 -1.04
N GLY A 204 1.32 -18.00 0.04
CA GLY A 204 -0.12 -18.25 0.11
C GLY A 204 -0.96 -16.98 -0.08
N LEU A 205 -0.60 -15.90 0.64
CA LEU A 205 -1.22 -14.59 0.50
C LEU A 205 -1.06 -14.03 -0.91
N ALA A 206 0.13 -14.10 -1.47
CA ALA A 206 0.40 -13.60 -2.82
C ALA A 206 -0.34 -14.39 -3.91
N ARG A 207 -0.47 -15.71 -3.77
CA ARG A 207 -1.25 -16.54 -4.70
C ARG A 207 -2.72 -16.13 -4.70
N GLN A 208 -3.29 -15.85 -3.54
CA GLN A 208 -4.67 -15.40 -3.42
C GLN A 208 -4.91 -14.05 -4.11
N LEU A 209 -3.94 -13.13 -4.02
CA LEU A 209 -4.03 -11.78 -4.61
C LEU A 209 -3.43 -11.68 -6.02
N GLY A 210 -2.46 -12.51 -6.35
CA GLY A 210 -1.71 -12.42 -7.62
C GLY A 210 -2.57 -12.66 -8.86
N LEU A 211 -3.62 -13.46 -8.73
CA LEU A 211 -4.61 -13.66 -9.79
C LEU A 211 -5.44 -12.40 -10.06
N GLU A 212 -5.74 -11.61 -9.03
CA GLU A 212 -6.44 -10.33 -9.19
C GLU A 212 -5.55 -9.25 -9.82
N LEU A 213 -4.24 -9.26 -9.53
CA LEU A 213 -3.30 -8.29 -10.08
C LEU A 213 -3.12 -8.41 -11.58
N ALA A 214 -3.03 -9.63 -12.10
CA ALA A 214 -2.97 -9.88 -13.53
C ALA A 214 -4.23 -9.37 -14.24
N THR A 215 -5.42 -9.57 -13.64
CA THR A 215 -6.70 -9.13 -14.21
C THR A 215 -6.95 -7.64 -14.07
N LEU A 216 -6.53 -7.01 -12.98
CA LEU A 216 -6.76 -5.57 -12.74
C LEU A 216 -5.89 -4.66 -13.63
N LYS A 217 -4.71 -5.11 -14.06
CA LYS A 217 -3.84 -4.34 -14.97
C LYS A 217 -4.42 -4.26 -16.39
N PHE A 218 -5.25 -5.23 -16.80
CA PHE A 218 -5.85 -5.29 -18.14
C PHE A 218 -7.13 -4.46 -18.30
N GLY A 219 -7.74 -4.00 -17.21
CA GLY A 219 -9.05 -3.33 -17.24
C GLY A 219 -9.02 -1.80 -17.17
N ARG A 220 -7.87 -1.16 -17.11
CA ARG A 220 -7.77 0.28 -16.81
C ARG A 220 -7.27 1.18 -17.93
N GLU A 221 -7.00 0.63 -19.12
CA GLU A 221 -6.63 1.41 -20.32
C GLU A 221 -7.57 1.06 -21.48
N GLN A 222 -8.82 1.49 -21.38
CA GLN A 222 -9.74 1.73 -22.49
C GLN A 222 -10.24 3.16 -22.42
#